data_5a1aabfc56c503ad22ac0d7a485dfa29
#
_entry.id   5a1aabfc56c503ad22ac0d7a485dfa29
#
_cell.length_a   1.000
_cell.length_b   1.000
_cell.length_c   1.000
_cell.angle_alpha   90.00
_cell.angle_beta   90.00
_cell.angle_gamma   90.00
#
_symmetry.space_group_name_H-M   'P 1'
#
loop_
_entity.id
_entity.type
_entity.pdbx_description
1 polymer ?
#
loop_
_entity_poly.entity_id
_entity_poly.type
_entity_poly.pdbx_seq_one_letter_code
_entity_poly.pdbx_strand_id
1 'polypeptide(L)' 'MKARTEPYLKSQEVADVLGITKRTLMNWLRTQKIAEPLRNEANRYRRWTTHDVERIRQTIAENKQ' A
#
# COMPACT_ATOMS: atom_id res chain seq x y z
N MET A 1 -20.84 -14.55 5.85
CA MET A 1 -20.31 -13.84 5.01
C MET A 1 -19.15 -14.48 4.46
N LYS A 2 -18.71 -14.10 3.47
CA LYS A 2 -17.74 -14.68 2.94
C LYS A 2 -16.51 -14.05 3.28
N ALA A 3 -15.63 -14.74 3.68
CA ALA A 3 -14.40 -14.21 4.06
C ALA A 3 -13.73 -13.67 2.84
N ARG A 4 -12.87 -12.72 3.07
CA ARG A 4 -12.14 -12.20 2.01
C ARG A 4 -11.20 -13.24 1.50
N THR A 5 -11.30 -13.59 0.25
CA THR A 5 -10.42 -14.59 -0.30
C THR A 5 -9.24 -13.97 -1.02
N GLU A 6 -9.28 -12.69 -1.28
CA GLU A 6 -8.21 -12.05 -1.99
C GLU A 6 -7.12 -11.64 -1.06
N PRO A 7 -5.88 -11.73 -1.50
CA PRO A 7 -4.75 -11.33 -0.68
C PRO A 7 -4.48 -9.83 -0.75
N TYR A 8 -5.45 -9.08 -1.20
CA TYR A 8 -5.24 -7.65 -1.39
C TYR A 8 -5.67 -6.86 -0.17
N LEU A 9 -4.96 -5.77 0.06
CA LEU A 9 -5.25 -4.88 1.17
C LEU A 9 -5.74 -3.56 0.64
N LYS A 10 -6.47 -2.84 1.46
CA LYS A 10 -6.88 -1.51 1.11
C LYS A 10 -5.81 -0.52 1.55
N SER A 11 -5.84 0.66 0.95
CA SER A 11 -4.83 1.66 1.28
C SER A 11 -4.78 1.96 2.77
N GLN A 12 -5.95 2.02 3.42
CA GLN A 12 -5.99 2.28 4.85
C GLN A 12 -5.31 1.16 5.62
N GLU A 13 -5.52 -0.08 5.18
CA GLU A 13 -4.92 -1.22 5.84
C GLU A 13 -3.41 -1.19 5.70
N VAL A 14 -2.94 -0.81 4.52
CA VAL A 14 -1.50 -0.73 4.29
C VAL A 14 -0.89 0.34 5.19
N ALA A 15 -1.55 1.48 5.29
CA ALA A 15 -1.04 2.56 6.14
C ALA A 15 -1.00 2.08 7.59
N ASP A 16 -2.03 1.36 8.02
CA ASP A 16 -2.07 0.87 9.39
C ASP A 16 -0.92 -0.09 9.66
N VAL A 17 -0.67 -1.00 8.72
CA VAL A 17 0.40 -1.97 8.90
C VAL A 17 1.75 -1.28 8.93
N LEU A 18 1.91 -0.24 8.14
CA LEU A 18 3.18 0.48 8.08
C LEU A 18 3.35 1.48 9.21
N GLY A 19 2.30 1.73 9.96
CA GLY A 19 2.39 2.69 11.05
C GLY A 19 2.40 4.14 10.59
N ILE A 20 1.78 4.41 9.45
CA ILE A 20 1.70 5.77 8.93
C ILE A 20 0.25 6.09 8.66
N THR A 21 -0.02 7.36 8.35
CA THR A 21 -1.38 7.74 8.02
C THR A 21 -1.64 7.48 6.55
N LYS A 22 -2.90 7.37 6.20
CA LYS A 22 -3.26 7.19 4.81
C LYS A 22 -2.80 8.38 3.98
N ARG A 23 -2.84 9.56 4.58
CA ARG A 23 -2.41 10.76 3.89
C ARG A 23 -0.93 10.66 3.51
N THR A 24 -0.11 10.17 4.43
CA THR A 24 1.30 10.00 4.15
C THR A 24 1.49 9.02 3.02
N LEU A 25 0.73 7.92 3.04
CA LEU A 25 0.83 6.92 1.99
C LEU A 25 0.47 7.51 0.64
N MET A 26 -0.61 8.28 0.58
CA MET A 26 -1.02 8.91 -0.67
C MET A 26 0.02 9.91 -1.15
N ASN A 27 0.64 10.61 -0.21
CA ASN A 27 1.66 11.56 -0.56
C ASN A 27 2.86 10.87 -1.19
N TRP A 28 3.24 9.73 -0.64
CA TRP A 28 4.36 8.98 -1.18
C TRP A 28 4.06 8.48 -2.59
N LEU A 29 2.82 8.10 -2.85
CA LEU A 29 2.43 7.68 -4.18
C LEU A 29 2.50 8.86 -5.15
N ARG A 30 2.02 10.01 -4.72
CA ARG A 30 1.98 11.17 -5.58
C ARG A 30 3.37 11.65 -5.93
N THR A 31 4.30 11.56 -4.99
CA THR A 31 5.66 12.00 -5.23
C THR A 31 6.54 10.88 -5.77
N GLN A 32 5.93 9.71 -6.01
CA GLN A 32 6.64 8.57 -6.56
C GLN A 32 7.76 8.07 -5.66
N LYS A 33 7.60 8.29 -4.39
CA LYS A 33 8.55 7.75 -3.44
C LYS A 33 8.42 6.23 -3.36
N ILE A 34 7.22 5.73 -3.58
CA ILE A 34 6.98 4.31 -3.62
C ILE A 34 6.25 3.99 -4.91
N ALA A 35 6.38 2.74 -5.34
CA ALA A 35 5.75 2.31 -6.57
C ALA A 35 4.25 2.15 -6.35
N GLU A 36 3.46 2.48 -7.34
CA GLU A 36 2.03 2.31 -7.25
C GLU A 36 1.66 0.87 -7.48
N PRO A 37 0.72 0.33 -6.71
CA PRO A 37 0.29 -1.04 -6.92
C PRO A 37 -0.63 -1.13 -8.13
N LEU A 38 -0.92 -2.34 -8.53
CA LEU A 38 -1.85 -2.55 -9.63
C LEU A 38 -3.24 -2.11 -9.18
N ARG A 39 -4.04 -1.71 -10.14
CA ARG A 39 -5.40 -1.31 -9.84
C ARG A 39 -6.37 -2.34 -10.37
N ASN A 40 -7.48 -2.46 -9.66
CA ASN A 40 -8.55 -3.34 -10.10
C ASN A 40 -9.24 -2.67 -11.28
N GLU A 41 -9.31 -3.35 -12.39
CA GLU A 41 -9.87 -2.76 -13.59
C GLU A 41 -11.37 -2.48 -13.47
N ALA A 42 -12.05 -3.24 -12.64
CA ALA A 42 -13.49 -3.08 -12.51
C ALA A 42 -13.85 -1.80 -11.75
N ASN A 43 -13.12 -1.48 -10.69
CA ASN A 43 -13.46 -0.33 -9.88
C ASN A 43 -12.30 0.62 -9.64
N ARG A 44 -11.15 0.33 -10.23
CA ARG A 44 -10.01 1.22 -10.14
C ARG A 44 -9.42 1.39 -8.75
N TYR A 45 -9.79 0.52 -7.82
CA TYR A 45 -9.20 0.57 -6.51
C TYR A 45 -7.82 -0.06 -6.56
N ARG A 46 -6.92 0.44 -5.76
CA ARG A 46 -5.58 -0.12 -5.69
C ARG A 46 -5.62 -1.48 -5.04
N ARG A 47 -4.87 -2.41 -5.60
CA ARG A 47 -4.78 -3.75 -5.04
C ARG A 47 -3.42 -3.92 -4.41
N TRP A 48 -3.33 -3.60 -3.15
CA TRP A 48 -2.10 -3.74 -2.42
C TRP A 48 -1.92 -5.18 -1.99
N THR A 49 -0.72 -5.71 -2.20
CA THR A 49 -0.41 -7.08 -1.78
C THR A 49 0.59 -7.00 -0.64
N THR A 50 0.78 -8.14 0.04
CA THR A 50 1.79 -8.17 1.08
C THR A 50 3.16 -7.89 0.50
N HIS A 51 3.39 -8.29 -0.74
CA HIS A 51 4.65 -8.01 -1.38
C HIS A 51 4.87 -6.50 -1.52
N ASP A 52 3.82 -5.78 -1.87
CA ASP A 52 3.91 -4.32 -1.97
C ASP A 52 4.26 -3.71 -0.62
N VAL A 53 3.62 -4.21 0.43
CA VAL A 53 3.87 -3.70 1.77
C VAL A 53 5.33 -3.93 2.16
N GLU A 54 5.86 -5.11 1.82
CA GLU A 54 7.24 -5.39 2.15
C GLU A 54 8.19 -4.46 1.42
N ARG A 55 7.89 -4.16 0.17
CA ARG A 55 8.76 -3.27 -0.59
C ARG A 55 8.73 -1.86 -0.01
N ILE A 56 7.55 -1.41 0.41
CA ILE A 56 7.46 -0.10 1.03
C ILE A 56 8.21 -0.09 2.34
N ARG A 57 8.09 -1.17 3.10
CA ARG A 57 8.77 -1.26 4.37
C ARG A 57 10.28 -1.16 4.19
N GLN A 58 10.79 -1.79 3.15
CA GLN A 58 12.21 -1.71 2.87
C GLN A 58 12.61 -0.30 2.45
N THR A 59 11.76 0.36 1.70
CA THR A 59 12.03 1.72 1.28
C THR A 59 12.12 2.64 2.51
N ILE A 60 11.22 2.45 3.46
CA ILE A 60 11.26 3.25 4.68
C ILE A 60 12.54 3.00 5.43
N ALA A 61 12.93 1.75 5.54
CA ALA A 61 14.14 1.41 6.28
C ALA A 61 15.38 1.99 5.61
N GLU A 62 15.40 1.98 4.29
CA GLU A 62 16.55 2.50 3.58
C GLU A 62 16.65 4.01 3.67
N ASN A 63 15.51 4.68 3.78
CA ASN A 63 15.51 6.12 3.85
C ASN A 63 15.60 6.64 5.27
N LYS A 64 15.67 5.75 6.21
CA LYS A 64 15.73 6.18 7.57
C LYS A 64 17.10 6.70 7.89
N GLN A 65 17.18 7.81 8.50
CA GLN A 65 18.47 8.43 8.81
C GLN A 65 18.71 8.49 10.29
#